data_8eddb531869070f80ba53e2dc26da5ee
#
_entry.id   8eddb531869070f80ba53e2dc26da5ee
#
_cell.length_a   1.000
_cell.length_b   1.000
_cell.length_c   1.000
_cell.angle_alpha   90.00
_cell.angle_beta   90.00
_cell.angle_gamma   90.00
#
_symmetry.space_group_name_H-M   'P 1'
#
loop_
_entity.id
_entity.type
_entity.pdbx_description
1 polymer ?
#
loop_
_entity_poly.entity_id
_entity_poly.type
_entity_poly.pdbx_seq_one_letter_code
_entity_poly.pdbx_strand_id
1 'polypeptide(L)'
;MLLALAAVARALPTRALLWKNRWQRLWSLRVIDPDGYRPNVGIILLRDDGRVFWARRAFRDGWQFPQGGMNSDETPLEAMYRELREETGLAPEHVEVIGATPGWLRYRLPRRFVRRNERPTCIGQKQVWFLLRFLGDESVLRLDLTDTPEFDLWRWVDFWYPASHVVAFKRDVYQRALRHLAPLAAALSGIGLNAILDDDEDAGEVDFATEAG
;
A
#
# COMPACT_ATOMS: atom_id res chain seq x y z
N MET A 1 -4.28 -27.00 -4.25
CA MET A 1 -4.07 -25.61 -3.79
C MET A 1 -2.87 -25.45 -2.84
N LEU A 2 -2.55 -26.40 -1.97
CA LEU A 2 -1.40 -26.37 -1.05
C LEU A 2 -0.01 -26.45 -1.72
N LEU A 3 0.11 -27.08 -2.88
CA LEU A 3 1.39 -27.27 -3.59
C LEU A 3 1.91 -26.00 -4.30
N ALA A 4 1.03 -25.08 -4.68
CA ALA A 4 1.43 -23.80 -5.34
C ALA A 4 2.04 -22.81 -4.34
N LEU A 5 1.60 -22.81 -3.08
CA LEU A 5 2.15 -21.95 -2.02
C LEU A 5 3.58 -22.36 -1.62
N ALA A 6 3.92 -23.65 -1.74
CA ALA A 6 5.27 -24.13 -1.43
C ALA A 6 6.32 -23.74 -2.49
N ALA A 7 5.91 -23.51 -3.74
CA ALA A 7 6.82 -23.10 -4.82
C ALA A 7 7.22 -21.62 -4.71
N VAL A 8 6.29 -20.74 -4.29
CA VAL A 8 6.57 -19.30 -4.07
C VAL A 8 7.56 -19.10 -2.91
N ALA A 9 7.51 -19.96 -1.88
CA ALA A 9 8.41 -19.87 -0.73
C ALA A 9 9.88 -20.18 -1.07
N ARG A 10 10.17 -20.85 -2.20
CA ARG A 10 11.54 -21.19 -2.61
C ARG A 10 12.27 -20.12 -3.41
N ALA A 11 11.56 -19.12 -3.92
CA ALA A 11 12.13 -18.08 -4.79
C ALA A 11 12.43 -16.75 -4.03
N LEU A 12 12.15 -16.65 -2.73
CA LEU A 12 12.41 -15.43 -1.98
C LEU A 12 13.90 -15.32 -1.62
N PRO A 13 14.57 -14.19 -1.96
CA PRO A 13 15.96 -13.97 -1.56
C PRO A 13 16.05 -13.94 -0.03
N THR A 14 17.23 -14.24 0.52
CA THR A 14 17.52 -14.41 1.97
C THR A 14 17.02 -13.22 2.84
N ARG A 15 16.94 -12.02 2.27
CA ARG A 15 16.35 -10.83 2.91
C ARG A 15 14.85 -10.95 3.17
N ALA A 16 14.09 -11.58 2.29
CA ALA A 16 12.65 -11.79 2.47
C ALA A 16 12.33 -12.79 3.60
N LEU A 17 13.23 -13.73 3.89
CA LEU A 17 13.09 -14.69 5.00
C LEU A 17 13.22 -14.01 6.39
N LEU A 18 14.07 -12.97 6.51
CA LEU A 18 14.19 -12.18 7.73
C LEU A 18 12.92 -11.39 8.07
N TRP A 19 12.11 -11.11 7.10
CA TRP A 19 10.83 -10.42 7.26
C TRP A 19 9.74 -11.35 7.78
N LYS A 20 9.67 -12.60 7.27
CA LYS A 20 8.69 -13.60 7.71
C LYS A 20 8.70 -13.79 9.23
N ASN A 21 9.88 -13.91 9.82
CA ASN A 21 10.03 -14.17 11.25
C ASN A 21 9.70 -12.96 12.13
N ARG A 22 9.86 -11.74 11.63
CA ARG A 22 9.55 -10.51 12.39
C ARG A 22 8.05 -10.29 12.52
N TRP A 23 7.28 -10.64 11.48
CA TRP A 23 5.84 -10.40 11.42
C TRP A 23 5.01 -11.48 12.12
N GLN A 24 5.46 -12.71 12.16
CA GLN A 24 4.75 -13.83 12.80
C GLN A 24 4.46 -13.62 14.32
N ARG A 25 5.19 -12.74 15.01
CA ARG A 25 5.00 -12.47 16.44
C ARG A 25 3.98 -11.37 16.77
N LEU A 26 3.44 -10.66 15.78
CA LEU A 26 2.60 -9.47 16.00
C LEU A 26 1.10 -9.73 15.73
N TRP A 27 0.71 -10.99 15.54
CA TRP A 27 -0.63 -11.34 15.11
C TRP A 27 -1.59 -11.56 16.28
N SER A 28 -2.57 -10.68 16.37
CA SER A 28 -3.79 -10.91 17.11
C SER A 28 -4.91 -11.22 16.13
N LEU A 29 -5.60 -12.32 16.33
CA LEU A 29 -6.69 -12.87 15.52
C LEU A 29 -7.96 -11.99 15.42
N ARG A 30 -7.88 -10.70 15.65
CA ARG A 30 -9.02 -9.79 15.61
C ARG A 30 -8.97 -8.91 14.36
N VAL A 31 -10.05 -8.90 13.60
CA VAL A 31 -10.27 -8.01 12.45
C VAL A 31 -10.13 -6.52 12.81
N ILE A 32 -10.35 -6.17 14.08
CA ILE A 32 -10.08 -4.85 14.67
C ILE A 32 -9.31 -5.07 15.97
N ASP A 33 -8.17 -4.39 16.11
CA ASP A 33 -7.34 -4.54 17.31
C ASP A 33 -7.96 -3.85 18.55
N PRO A 34 -7.41 -4.06 19.75
CA PRO A 34 -7.91 -3.43 20.97
C PRO A 34 -7.90 -1.90 20.94
N ASP A 35 -7.01 -1.29 20.15
CA ASP A 35 -6.92 0.16 19.97
C ASP A 35 -7.95 0.70 18.95
N GLY A 36 -8.78 -0.19 18.35
CA GLY A 36 -9.81 0.16 17.38
C GLY A 36 -9.33 0.29 15.93
N TYR A 37 -8.12 -0.21 15.60
CA TYR A 37 -7.61 -0.16 14.24
C TYR A 37 -7.81 -1.48 13.50
N ARG A 38 -8.26 -1.38 12.24
CA ARG A 38 -8.34 -2.53 11.33
C ARG A 38 -6.98 -2.77 10.68
N PRO A 39 -6.41 -3.99 10.77
CA PRO A 39 -5.22 -4.38 10.00
C PRO A 39 -5.48 -4.32 8.50
N ASN A 40 -4.51 -3.82 7.75
CA ASN A 40 -4.64 -3.57 6.32
C ASN A 40 -3.25 -3.65 5.67
N VAL A 41 -3.20 -3.87 4.38
CA VAL A 41 -1.99 -3.80 3.57
C VAL A 41 -2.13 -2.70 2.53
N GLY A 42 -1.03 -2.03 2.21
CA GLY A 42 -0.94 -1.11 1.07
C GLY A 42 0.13 -1.58 0.11
N ILE A 43 -0.05 -1.32 -1.18
CA ILE A 43 0.81 -1.83 -2.26
C ILE A 43 1.28 -0.67 -3.10
N ILE A 44 2.59 -0.46 -3.16
CA ILE A 44 3.25 0.46 -4.08
C ILE A 44 3.86 -0.40 -5.17
N LEU A 45 3.24 -0.40 -6.36
CA LEU A 45 3.75 -1.11 -7.53
C LEU A 45 4.62 -0.15 -8.33
N LEU A 46 5.90 -0.45 -8.47
CA LEU A 46 6.94 0.38 -9.08
C LEU A 46 7.37 -0.20 -10.41
N ARG A 47 7.45 0.63 -11.44
CA ARG A 47 8.10 0.34 -12.72
C ARG A 47 9.60 0.65 -12.68
N ASP A 48 10.35 0.10 -13.62
CA ASP A 48 11.79 0.34 -13.76
C ASP A 48 12.15 1.80 -14.06
N ASP A 49 11.19 2.59 -14.61
CA ASP A 49 11.34 4.02 -14.84
C ASP A 49 11.05 4.90 -13.60
N GLY A 50 10.84 4.28 -12.43
CA GLY A 50 10.58 4.96 -11.15
C GLY A 50 9.13 5.42 -10.95
N ARG A 51 8.24 5.20 -11.91
CA ARG A 51 6.83 5.53 -11.78
C ARG A 51 6.08 4.47 -10.98
N VAL A 52 5.00 4.90 -10.30
CA VAL A 52 4.17 4.03 -9.48
C VAL A 52 2.74 3.94 -10.02
N PHE A 53 2.15 2.78 -9.84
CA PHE A 53 0.75 2.52 -10.20
C PHE A 53 -0.20 3.33 -9.33
N TRP A 54 -1.15 4.04 -9.97
CA TRP A 54 -2.11 4.90 -9.31
C TRP A 54 -3.48 4.66 -9.91
N ALA A 55 -4.50 4.29 -9.09
CA ALA A 55 -5.79 3.84 -9.59
C ALA A 55 -6.95 4.68 -9.06
N ARG A 56 -7.94 4.92 -9.94
CA ARG A 56 -9.18 5.63 -9.64
C ARG A 56 -10.20 4.66 -9.07
N ARG A 57 -10.85 5.05 -8.00
CA ARG A 57 -11.89 4.25 -7.37
C ARG A 57 -13.17 4.24 -8.21
N ALA A 58 -13.71 3.03 -8.48
CA ALA A 58 -14.84 2.84 -9.40
C ALA A 58 -16.15 3.50 -8.92
N PHE A 59 -16.47 3.43 -7.62
CA PHE A 59 -17.77 3.86 -7.08
C PHE A 59 -17.65 5.00 -6.07
N ARG A 60 -16.49 5.63 -5.96
CA ARG A 60 -16.20 6.69 -4.99
C ARG A 60 -15.20 7.66 -5.57
N ASP A 61 -15.28 8.90 -5.15
CA ASP A 61 -14.28 9.88 -5.56
C ASP A 61 -12.88 9.54 -5.05
N GLY A 62 -11.90 9.91 -5.86
CA GLY A 62 -10.50 9.87 -5.51
C GLY A 62 -9.74 8.71 -6.14
N TRP A 63 -8.44 8.84 -6.00
CA TRP A 63 -7.44 7.90 -6.46
C TRP A 63 -6.68 7.35 -5.27
N GLN A 64 -6.17 6.14 -5.38
CA GLN A 64 -5.38 5.52 -4.31
C GLN A 64 -4.45 4.43 -4.85
N PHE A 65 -3.48 4.03 -4.04
CA PHE A 65 -2.75 2.79 -4.21
C PHE A 65 -3.65 1.58 -3.95
N PRO A 66 -3.39 0.42 -4.57
CA PRO A 66 -4.02 -0.84 -4.19
C PRO A 66 -3.80 -1.11 -2.69
N GLN A 67 -4.88 -1.49 -2.01
CA GLN A 67 -4.86 -1.69 -0.57
C GLN A 67 -6.10 -2.40 -0.07
N GLY A 68 -5.97 -3.28 0.90
CA GLY A 68 -7.14 -3.91 1.47
C GLY A 68 -6.97 -4.46 2.87
N GLY A 69 -8.08 -4.87 3.45
CA GLY A 69 -8.13 -5.41 4.80
C GLY A 69 -7.58 -6.82 4.87
N MET A 70 -6.91 -7.12 5.97
CA MET A 70 -6.47 -8.49 6.25
C MET A 70 -7.60 -9.33 6.85
N ASN A 71 -7.66 -10.59 6.47
CA ASN A 71 -8.47 -11.59 7.12
C ASN A 71 -7.76 -12.10 8.40
N SER A 72 -8.53 -12.76 9.30
CA SER A 72 -8.00 -13.19 10.60
C SER A 72 -6.91 -14.26 10.54
N ASP A 73 -6.85 -14.99 9.46
CA ASP A 73 -5.95 -16.12 9.19
C ASP A 73 -4.84 -15.80 8.17
N GLU A 74 -4.77 -14.54 7.72
CA GLU A 74 -3.77 -14.09 6.74
C GLU A 74 -2.55 -13.44 7.38
N THR A 75 -1.38 -13.71 6.84
CA THR A 75 -0.19 -12.88 7.02
C THR A 75 -0.28 -11.61 6.14
N PRO A 76 0.45 -10.50 6.44
CA PRO A 76 0.47 -9.33 5.55
C PRO A 76 0.89 -9.67 4.13
N LEU A 77 1.80 -10.62 3.96
CA LEU A 77 2.27 -11.03 2.64
C LEU A 77 1.17 -11.76 1.85
N GLU A 78 0.42 -12.63 2.50
CA GLU A 78 -0.73 -13.32 1.89
C GLU A 78 -1.84 -12.31 1.54
N ALA A 79 -2.18 -11.42 2.47
CA ALA A 79 -3.14 -10.35 2.22
C ALA A 79 -2.70 -9.45 1.06
N MET A 80 -1.42 -9.10 0.99
CA MET A 80 -0.87 -8.29 -0.10
C MET A 80 -1.05 -8.98 -1.46
N TYR A 81 -0.73 -10.27 -1.59
CA TYR A 81 -0.90 -10.98 -2.86
C TYR A 81 -2.38 -11.18 -3.24
N ARG A 82 -3.27 -11.40 -2.26
CA ARG A 82 -4.70 -11.47 -2.50
C ARG A 82 -5.26 -10.13 -3.01
N GLU A 83 -4.99 -9.04 -2.31
CA GLU A 83 -5.44 -7.70 -2.70
C GLU A 83 -4.83 -7.27 -4.06
N LEU A 84 -3.54 -7.57 -4.30
CA LEU A 84 -2.91 -7.32 -5.59
C LEU A 84 -3.69 -8.00 -6.72
N ARG A 85 -4.04 -9.28 -6.53
CA ARG A 85 -4.80 -10.04 -7.54
C ARG A 85 -6.22 -9.50 -7.70
N GLU A 86 -6.93 -9.25 -6.60
CA GLU A 86 -8.32 -8.79 -6.63
C GLU A 86 -8.47 -7.41 -7.28
N GLU A 87 -7.55 -6.49 -7.01
CA GLU A 87 -7.63 -5.10 -7.43
C GLU A 87 -6.90 -4.79 -8.75
N THR A 88 -5.90 -5.59 -9.15
CA THR A 88 -5.08 -5.32 -10.34
C THR A 88 -4.95 -6.49 -11.31
N GLY A 89 -5.43 -7.67 -10.95
CA GLY A 89 -5.29 -8.88 -11.75
C GLY A 89 -3.90 -9.52 -11.71
N LEU A 90 -2.94 -8.90 -11.04
CA LEU A 90 -1.56 -9.38 -11.03
C LEU A 90 -1.40 -10.62 -10.15
N ALA A 91 -0.68 -11.60 -10.67
CA ALA A 91 -0.26 -12.79 -9.94
C ALA A 91 1.18 -12.61 -9.41
N PRO A 92 1.63 -13.48 -8.47
CA PRO A 92 2.98 -13.39 -7.89
C PRO A 92 4.12 -13.37 -8.90
N GLU A 93 3.97 -14.03 -10.04
CA GLU A 93 4.95 -14.07 -11.14
C GLU A 93 5.11 -12.74 -11.88
N HIS A 94 4.16 -11.82 -11.75
CA HIS A 94 4.18 -10.51 -12.38
C HIS A 94 4.86 -9.44 -11.51
N VAL A 95 5.32 -9.81 -10.31
CA VAL A 95 5.90 -8.86 -9.37
C VAL A 95 7.07 -9.45 -8.58
N GLU A 96 7.99 -8.60 -8.17
CA GLU A 96 9.05 -8.91 -7.21
C GLU A 96 8.84 -8.08 -5.95
N VAL A 97 8.84 -8.70 -4.77
CA VAL A 97 8.76 -7.98 -3.48
C VAL A 97 10.12 -7.39 -3.14
N ILE A 98 10.25 -6.08 -3.25
CA ILE A 98 11.49 -5.33 -2.97
C ILE A 98 11.61 -5.02 -1.49
N GLY A 99 10.50 -4.65 -0.87
CA GLY A 99 10.53 -4.28 0.51
C GLY A 99 9.17 -3.99 1.14
N ALA A 100 9.12 -3.75 2.46
CA ALA A 100 7.95 -3.25 3.16
C ALA A 100 8.34 -2.34 4.32
N THR A 101 7.37 -1.57 4.81
CA THR A 101 7.58 -0.74 6.00
C THR A 101 7.96 -1.59 7.21
N PRO A 102 8.81 -1.08 8.12
CA PRO A 102 9.31 -1.85 9.26
C PRO A 102 8.25 -2.13 10.32
N GLY A 103 7.08 -1.49 10.23
CA GLY A 103 5.99 -1.61 11.19
C GLY A 103 4.67 -1.11 10.64
N TRP A 104 3.68 -1.08 11.52
CA TRP A 104 2.36 -0.59 11.23
C TRP A 104 2.33 0.94 11.16
N LEU A 105 1.92 1.49 10.02
CA LEU A 105 1.57 2.89 9.87
C LEU A 105 0.07 3.05 10.13
N ARG A 106 -0.31 4.00 10.99
CA ARG A 106 -1.70 4.19 11.42
C ARG A 106 -2.25 5.50 10.90
N TYR A 107 -3.52 5.52 10.53
CA TYR A 107 -4.30 6.72 10.34
C TYR A 107 -5.71 6.57 10.90
N ARG A 108 -6.33 7.69 11.28
CA ARG A 108 -7.70 7.74 11.79
C ARG A 108 -8.69 8.06 10.68
N LEU A 109 -9.85 7.43 10.75
CA LEU A 109 -10.98 7.79 9.89
C LEU A 109 -11.61 9.10 10.37
N PRO A 110 -12.00 10.00 9.45
CA PRO A 110 -12.89 11.11 9.79
C PRO A 110 -14.15 10.62 10.49
N ARG A 111 -14.66 11.39 11.46
CA ARG A 111 -15.81 10.99 12.31
C ARG A 111 -17.02 10.50 11.49
N ARG A 112 -17.25 11.08 10.30
CA ARG A 112 -18.35 10.70 9.39
C ARG A 112 -18.22 9.30 8.79
N PHE A 113 -17.02 8.72 8.79
CA PHE A 113 -16.75 7.36 8.26
C PHE A 113 -16.67 6.32 9.38
N VAL A 114 -16.70 6.73 10.65
CA VAL A 114 -16.71 5.81 11.79
C VAL A 114 -18.12 5.29 12.00
N ARG A 115 -18.33 3.98 11.80
CA ARG A 115 -19.61 3.31 12.03
C ARG A 115 -19.77 2.98 13.52
N ARG A 116 -20.37 3.91 14.25
CA ARG A 116 -20.49 3.81 15.73
C ARG A 116 -21.39 2.69 16.22
N ASN A 117 -22.25 2.15 15.36
CA ASN A 117 -23.18 1.07 15.68
C ASN A 117 -22.58 -0.32 15.50
N GLU A 118 -21.38 -0.43 14.91
CA GLU A 118 -20.65 -1.70 14.77
C GLU A 118 -19.77 -1.97 16.00
N ARG A 119 -19.68 -3.23 16.39
CA ARG A 119 -18.84 -3.70 17.49
C ARG A 119 -17.96 -4.86 17.03
N PRO A 120 -16.63 -4.76 17.20
CA PRO A 120 -15.87 -3.60 17.70
C PRO A 120 -15.91 -2.41 16.74
N THR A 121 -15.87 -1.17 17.28
CA THR A 121 -15.90 0.05 16.47
C THR A 121 -14.54 0.26 15.81
N CYS A 122 -14.52 0.40 14.47
CA CYS A 122 -13.31 0.75 13.73
C CYS A 122 -13.11 2.26 13.70
N ILE A 123 -12.05 2.77 14.34
CA ILE A 123 -11.70 4.19 14.37
C ILE A 123 -10.64 4.59 13.36
N GLY A 124 -9.96 3.61 12.75
CA GLY A 124 -8.88 3.83 11.81
C GLY A 124 -8.34 2.54 11.21
N GLN A 125 -7.31 2.68 10.43
CA GLN A 125 -6.57 1.53 9.88
C GLN A 125 -5.11 1.59 10.31
N LYS A 126 -4.49 0.42 10.47
CA LYS A 126 -3.06 0.22 10.60
C LYS A 126 -2.58 -0.57 9.40
N GLN A 127 -1.57 -0.08 8.71
CA GLN A 127 -1.15 -0.62 7.41
C GLN A 127 0.32 -1.02 7.41
N VAL A 128 0.62 -2.18 6.84
CA VAL A 128 1.96 -2.53 6.34
C VAL A 128 1.98 -2.20 4.86
N TRP A 129 2.97 -1.46 4.40
CA TRP A 129 3.12 -1.08 3.01
C TRP A 129 4.22 -1.91 2.36
N PHE A 130 3.92 -2.45 1.18
CA PHE A 130 4.86 -3.21 0.37
C PHE A 130 5.26 -2.42 -0.86
N LEU A 131 6.55 -2.45 -1.19
CA LEU A 131 7.08 -2.00 -2.48
C LEU A 131 7.29 -3.23 -3.35
N LEU A 132 6.61 -3.26 -4.48
CA LEU A 132 6.71 -4.33 -5.47
C LEU A 132 7.29 -3.74 -6.77
N ARG A 133 8.26 -4.45 -7.37
CA ARG A 133 8.66 -4.18 -8.76
C ARG A 133 7.70 -4.88 -9.70
N PHE A 134 7.20 -4.16 -10.69
CA PHE A 134 6.39 -4.73 -11.77
C PHE A 134 7.31 -5.39 -12.81
N LEU A 135 7.07 -6.67 -13.09
CA LEU A 135 7.86 -7.49 -14.03
C LEU A 135 7.12 -7.76 -15.34
N GLY A 136 5.84 -7.43 -15.39
CA GLY A 136 4.97 -7.76 -16.50
C GLY A 136 4.91 -6.71 -17.59
N ASP A 137 4.15 -7.04 -18.63
CA ASP A 137 3.61 -6.07 -19.58
C ASP A 137 2.28 -5.53 -19.06
N GLU A 138 1.96 -4.28 -19.40
CA GLU A 138 0.73 -3.62 -18.91
C GLU A 138 -0.56 -4.33 -19.34
N SER A 139 -0.52 -5.17 -20.38
CA SER A 139 -1.66 -5.96 -20.84
C SER A 139 -2.15 -7.01 -19.83
N VAL A 140 -1.32 -7.36 -18.84
CA VAL A 140 -1.72 -8.28 -17.77
C VAL A 140 -2.53 -7.60 -16.65
N LEU A 141 -2.57 -6.27 -16.63
CA LEU A 141 -3.35 -5.51 -15.65
C LEU A 141 -4.86 -5.62 -15.94
N ARG A 142 -5.61 -6.09 -14.98
CA ARG A 142 -7.05 -6.31 -15.07
C ARG A 142 -7.74 -5.74 -13.83
N LEU A 143 -8.64 -4.79 -14.03
CA LEU A 143 -9.42 -4.19 -12.95
C LEU A 143 -10.81 -4.84 -12.79
N ASP A 144 -11.15 -5.75 -13.67
CA ASP A 144 -12.49 -6.35 -13.85
C ASP A 144 -12.58 -7.82 -13.40
N LEU A 145 -11.71 -8.26 -12.50
CA LEU A 145 -11.72 -9.66 -12.04
C LEU A 145 -12.77 -9.97 -10.98
N THR A 146 -13.41 -8.96 -10.41
CA THR A 146 -14.44 -9.11 -9.40
C THR A 146 -15.75 -8.45 -9.87
N ASP A 147 -16.89 -8.94 -9.38
CA ASP A 147 -18.20 -8.38 -9.73
C ASP A 147 -18.38 -6.92 -9.25
N THR A 148 -17.56 -6.51 -8.27
CA THR A 148 -17.54 -5.15 -7.71
C THR A 148 -16.10 -4.64 -7.67
N PRO A 149 -15.54 -4.22 -8.81
CA PRO A 149 -14.15 -3.77 -8.87
C PRO A 149 -13.92 -2.54 -7.98
N GLU A 150 -12.80 -2.50 -7.27
CA GLU A 150 -12.42 -1.30 -6.48
C GLU A 150 -12.01 -0.15 -7.41
N PHE A 151 -11.43 -0.44 -8.57
CA PHE A 151 -10.91 0.52 -9.53
C PHE A 151 -11.55 0.39 -10.91
N ASP A 152 -11.65 1.51 -11.64
CA ASP A 152 -12.16 1.58 -13.02
C ASP A 152 -11.18 2.20 -14.00
N LEU A 153 -10.10 2.82 -13.50
CA LEU A 153 -9.04 3.42 -14.31
C LEU A 153 -7.72 3.39 -13.53
N TRP A 154 -6.62 3.29 -14.25
CA TRP A 154 -5.28 3.38 -13.66
C TRP A 154 -4.33 4.18 -14.57
N ARG A 155 -3.21 4.61 -13.98
CA ARG A 155 -2.10 5.26 -14.67
C ARG A 155 -0.80 5.10 -13.89
N TRP A 156 0.33 5.29 -14.55
CA TRP A 156 1.61 5.47 -13.90
C TRP A 156 1.83 6.94 -13.59
N VAL A 157 2.30 7.24 -12.39
CA VAL A 157 2.57 8.60 -11.91
C VAL A 157 3.95 8.65 -11.25
N ASP A 158 4.48 9.84 -11.06
CA ASP A 158 5.73 10.04 -10.35
C ASP A 158 5.63 9.55 -8.91
N PHE A 159 6.76 9.09 -8.35
CA PHE A 159 6.79 8.37 -7.08
C PHE A 159 6.10 9.14 -5.93
N TRP A 160 6.30 10.45 -5.85
CA TRP A 160 5.74 11.29 -4.79
C TRP A 160 4.32 11.82 -5.08
N TYR A 161 3.87 11.79 -6.32
CA TYR A 161 2.56 12.28 -6.74
C TYR A 161 1.41 11.79 -5.85
N PRO A 162 1.33 10.51 -5.42
CA PRO A 162 0.26 10.00 -4.56
C PRO A 162 0.20 10.66 -3.18
N ALA A 163 1.31 11.14 -2.63
CA ALA A 163 1.37 11.75 -1.30
C ALA A 163 0.49 13.00 -1.20
N SER A 164 0.47 13.82 -2.26
CA SER A 164 -0.30 15.06 -2.32
C SER A 164 -1.72 14.87 -2.88
N HIS A 165 -1.95 13.83 -3.69
CA HIS A 165 -3.20 13.62 -4.45
C HIS A 165 -4.16 12.61 -3.83
N VAL A 166 -3.77 11.88 -2.79
CA VAL A 166 -4.69 11.04 -2.02
C VAL A 166 -5.62 11.90 -1.17
N VAL A 167 -6.77 11.34 -0.79
CA VAL A 167 -7.71 12.01 0.14
C VAL A 167 -7.00 12.47 1.42
N ALA A 168 -7.29 13.69 1.88
CA ALA A 168 -6.52 14.39 2.90
C ALA A 168 -6.20 13.57 4.17
N PHE A 169 -7.15 12.79 4.68
CA PHE A 169 -6.95 12.01 5.91
C PHE A 169 -5.99 10.81 5.76
N LYS A 170 -5.57 10.48 4.52
CA LYS A 170 -4.57 9.46 4.21
C LYS A 170 -3.18 10.05 3.87
N ARG A 171 -3.04 11.36 3.69
CA ARG A 171 -1.78 11.97 3.24
C ARG A 171 -0.59 11.59 4.11
N ASP A 172 -0.73 11.74 5.43
CA ASP A 172 0.35 11.43 6.37
C ASP A 172 0.82 9.96 6.30
N VAL A 173 -0.10 9.00 6.22
CA VAL A 173 0.29 7.59 6.11
C VAL A 173 0.95 7.28 4.75
N TYR A 174 0.53 7.93 3.67
CA TYR A 174 1.15 7.81 2.35
C TYR A 174 2.56 8.40 2.34
N GLN A 175 2.76 9.62 2.85
CA GLN A 175 4.07 10.24 2.96
C GLN A 175 5.04 9.37 3.76
N ARG A 176 4.62 8.87 4.92
CA ARG A 176 5.45 7.99 5.74
C ARG A 176 5.79 6.67 5.03
N ALA A 177 4.84 6.07 4.32
CA ALA A 177 5.09 4.84 3.56
C ALA A 177 6.11 5.08 2.43
N LEU A 178 5.89 6.14 1.63
CA LEU A 178 6.78 6.50 0.54
C LEU A 178 8.19 6.84 1.06
N ARG A 179 8.34 7.65 2.13
CA ARG A 179 9.66 7.95 2.73
C ARG A 179 10.39 6.69 3.21
N HIS A 180 9.69 5.74 3.80
CA HIS A 180 10.32 4.47 4.22
C HIS A 180 10.81 3.63 3.05
N LEU A 181 10.12 3.70 1.91
CA LEU A 181 10.37 2.82 0.76
C LEU A 181 11.18 3.51 -0.35
N ALA A 182 11.31 4.85 -0.32
CA ALA A 182 12.06 5.63 -1.31
C ALA A 182 13.51 5.14 -1.51
N PRO A 183 14.30 4.81 -0.47
CA PRO A 183 15.67 4.31 -0.69
C PRO A 183 15.70 3.00 -1.48
N LEU A 184 14.70 2.14 -1.32
CA LEU A 184 14.59 0.89 -2.06
C LEU A 184 14.15 1.14 -3.51
N ALA A 185 13.21 2.07 -3.71
CA ALA A 185 12.75 2.47 -5.03
C ALA A 185 13.89 3.11 -5.85
N ALA A 186 14.67 4.01 -5.24
CA ALA A 186 15.82 4.65 -5.88
C ALA A 186 16.89 3.63 -6.30
N ALA A 187 17.19 2.67 -5.43
CA ALA A 187 18.18 1.63 -5.71
C ALA A 187 17.75 0.71 -6.87
N LEU A 188 16.44 0.52 -7.04
CA LEU A 188 15.89 -0.33 -8.11
C LEU A 188 15.83 0.37 -9.45
N SER A 189 15.30 1.60 -9.48
CA SER A 189 15.04 2.35 -10.72
C SER A 189 16.29 3.01 -11.29
N GLY A 190 17.40 3.06 -10.54
CA GLY A 190 18.59 3.82 -10.90
C GLY A 190 18.39 5.33 -10.89
N ILE A 191 17.22 5.80 -10.46
CA ILE A 191 16.94 7.22 -10.27
C ILE A 191 17.69 7.67 -9.02
N GLY A 192 18.42 8.79 -9.11
CA GLY A 192 19.11 9.35 -7.95
C GLY A 192 18.14 9.59 -6.79
N LEU A 193 18.55 9.28 -5.57
CA LEU A 193 17.73 9.48 -4.37
C LEU A 193 17.18 10.91 -4.28
N ASN A 194 17.94 11.89 -4.77
CA ASN A 194 17.54 13.30 -4.81
C ASN A 194 16.32 13.55 -5.69
N ALA A 195 16.22 12.91 -6.86
CA ALA A 195 15.06 13.07 -7.75
C ALA A 195 13.74 12.54 -7.10
N ILE A 196 13.84 11.56 -6.19
CA ILE A 196 12.69 11.03 -5.46
C ILE A 196 12.36 11.91 -4.24
N LEU A 197 13.36 12.59 -3.64
CA LEU A 197 13.20 13.46 -2.48
C LEU A 197 12.82 14.89 -2.84
N ASP A 198 13.26 15.40 -4.00
CA ASP A 198 13.00 16.77 -4.45
C ASP A 198 11.51 17.02 -4.73
N ASP A 199 10.77 15.99 -5.16
CA ASP A 199 9.30 16.07 -5.33
C ASP A 199 8.53 16.21 -3.99
N ASP A 200 9.18 15.94 -2.83
CA ASP A 200 8.57 16.05 -1.51
C ASP A 200 8.73 17.45 -0.90
N GLU A 201 9.74 18.24 -1.31
CA GLU A 201 9.94 19.61 -0.82
C GLU A 201 8.92 20.60 -1.40
N ASP A 202 8.43 20.37 -2.62
CA ASP A 202 7.42 21.23 -3.26
C ASP A 202 5.98 20.93 -2.76
N ALA A 203 5.78 19.87 -1.98
CA ALA A 203 4.48 19.50 -1.40
C ALA A 203 4.22 20.09 0.00
N GLY A 204 5.13 20.89 0.57
CA GLY A 204 5.17 21.15 2.01
C GLY A 204 5.33 22.59 2.49
N GLU A 205 5.29 23.61 1.67
CA GLU A 205 5.23 24.99 2.18
C GLU A 205 3.81 25.55 2.06
N VAL A 206 2.92 25.12 2.94
CA VAL A 206 1.68 25.86 3.21
C VAL A 206 1.96 26.83 4.34
N ASP A 207 2.23 28.06 3.95
CA ASP A 207 2.37 29.24 4.77
C ASP A 207 1.17 29.36 5.73
N PHE A 208 1.39 29.13 7.03
CA PHE A 208 0.44 29.51 8.06
C PHE A 208 0.59 31.01 8.32
N ALA A 209 -0.01 31.82 7.46
CA ALA A 209 -0.21 33.23 7.76
C ALA A 209 -1.08 33.34 9.01
N THR A 210 -0.44 33.78 10.06
CA THR A 210 -1.00 34.26 11.33
C THR A 210 -1.90 35.43 11.02
N GLU A 211 -3.23 35.29 11.07
CA GLU A 211 -4.12 36.44 11.25
C GLU A 211 -4.40 36.61 12.74
N ALA A 212 -3.61 37.50 13.34
CA ALA A 212 -3.98 38.21 14.58
C ALA A 212 -4.74 39.47 14.17
N GLY A 213 -5.99 39.59 14.66
CA GLY A 213 -6.83 40.77 14.46
C GLY A 213 -8.20 40.54 15.10
#